data_7872d7683ff0548d538384c91cb7e2cb
#
_entry.id   7872d7683ff0548d538384c91cb7e2cb
#
_cell.length_a   1.000
_cell.length_b   1.000
_cell.length_c   1.000
_cell.angle_alpha   90.00
_cell.angle_beta   90.00
_cell.angle_gamma   90.00
#
_symmetry.space_group_name_H-M   'P 1'
#
loop_
_entity.id
_entity.type
_entity.pdbx_description
1 polymer ?
#
loop_
_entity_poly.entity_id
_entity_poly.type
_entity_poly.pdbx_seq_one_letter_code
_entity_poly.pdbx_strand_id
1 'polypeptide(L)'
;MYPKTIQKLIELFSKFPTVGPRTAARFVFYLLRVSKKEREGLTSVISNLKNVNFCSFCFKTFESSETKGEENLCKVCRDASRDRTLLCLVEKETDLISIEKTKKYPGLYFILGGTVSKLKKEDIKKLRLEELEERIKNPKKFGLLDTNFKEIILAFNPTVEGEATMFYLERVLKKLGKKITRLGRGLPIGGELEYADEETLSSALESRR
;
A
#
# COMPACT_ATOMS: atom_id res chain seq x y z
N MET A 1 -26.36 16.02 28.16
CA MET A 1 -24.92 16.26 27.88
C MET A 1 -24.16 15.01 28.34
N TYR A 2 -23.26 14.47 27.55
CA TYR A 2 -22.47 13.29 27.95
C TYR A 2 -21.37 13.67 28.93
N PRO A 3 -20.93 12.75 29.81
CA PRO A 3 -19.73 12.92 30.61
C PRO A 3 -18.52 13.29 29.73
N LYS A 4 -17.59 14.11 30.27
CA LYS A 4 -16.43 14.62 29.47
C LYS A 4 -15.62 13.53 28.74
N THR A 5 -15.40 12.39 29.43
CA THR A 5 -14.68 11.25 28.85
C THR A 5 -15.40 10.66 27.62
N ILE A 6 -16.72 10.49 27.72
CA ILE A 6 -17.54 9.98 26.59
C ILE A 6 -17.50 10.96 25.43
N GLN A 7 -17.68 12.25 25.71
CA GLN A 7 -17.63 13.28 24.66
C GLN A 7 -16.26 13.30 23.96
N LYS A 8 -15.18 13.22 24.71
CA LYS A 8 -13.82 13.20 24.16
C LYS A 8 -13.55 11.97 23.27
N LEU A 9 -14.01 10.79 23.66
CA LEU A 9 -13.90 9.59 22.84
C LEU A 9 -14.74 9.69 21.56
N ILE A 10 -15.95 10.24 21.62
CA ILE A 10 -16.78 10.49 20.43
C ILE A 10 -16.06 11.44 19.46
N GLU A 11 -15.46 12.53 19.95
CA GLU A 11 -14.68 13.47 19.15
C GLU A 11 -13.49 12.77 18.46
N LEU A 12 -12.76 11.92 19.19
CA LEU A 12 -11.61 11.18 18.64
C LEU A 12 -12.03 10.18 17.56
N PHE A 13 -13.06 9.38 17.82
CA PHE A 13 -13.57 8.41 16.83
C PHE A 13 -14.21 9.09 15.61
N SER A 14 -14.80 10.26 15.77
CA SER A 14 -15.36 11.03 14.65
C SER A 14 -14.29 11.56 13.67
N LYS A 15 -13.01 11.51 14.04
CA LYS A 15 -11.89 11.84 13.13
C LYS A 15 -11.50 10.69 12.19
N PHE A 16 -12.01 9.49 12.44
CA PHE A 16 -11.73 8.34 11.56
C PHE A 16 -12.48 8.53 10.22
N PRO A 17 -11.85 8.13 9.09
CA PRO A 17 -12.49 8.20 7.79
C PRO A 17 -13.85 7.51 7.82
N THR A 18 -14.86 8.13 7.25
CA THR A 18 -16.25 7.64 7.16
C THR A 18 -17.01 7.46 8.48
N VAL A 19 -16.41 7.84 9.62
CA VAL A 19 -17.04 7.75 10.95
C VAL A 19 -17.63 9.10 11.36
N GLY A 20 -18.96 9.21 11.30
CA GLY A 20 -19.68 10.37 11.80
C GLY A 20 -19.95 10.30 13.32
N PRO A 21 -20.42 11.40 13.95
CA PRO A 21 -20.66 11.46 15.39
C PRO A 21 -21.60 10.37 15.93
N ARG A 22 -22.63 9.98 15.14
CA ARG A 22 -23.57 8.91 15.54
C ARG A 22 -22.86 7.55 15.62
N THR A 23 -22.04 7.23 14.64
CA THR A 23 -21.27 5.97 14.61
C THR A 23 -20.19 5.98 15.71
N ALA A 24 -19.51 7.09 15.90
CA ALA A 24 -18.55 7.28 16.99
C ALA A 24 -19.20 7.04 18.36
N ALA A 25 -20.38 7.62 18.60
CA ALA A 25 -21.12 7.39 19.84
C ALA A 25 -21.45 5.90 20.04
N ARG A 26 -21.89 5.19 19.00
CA ARG A 26 -22.14 3.73 19.07
C ARG A 26 -20.91 2.96 19.50
N PHE A 27 -19.71 3.28 18.97
CA PHE A 27 -18.46 2.65 19.40
C PHE A 27 -18.15 2.91 20.85
N VAL A 28 -18.32 4.16 21.34
CA VAL A 28 -18.07 4.50 22.75
C VAL A 28 -19.02 3.74 23.67
N PHE A 29 -20.33 3.68 23.35
CA PHE A 29 -21.29 2.92 24.14
C PHE A 29 -21.08 1.42 24.09
N TYR A 30 -20.56 0.88 22.98
CA TYR A 30 -20.12 -0.50 22.92
C TYR A 30 -18.95 -0.74 23.89
N LEU A 31 -17.93 0.12 23.90
CA LEU A 31 -16.79 0.00 24.79
C LEU A 31 -17.15 0.09 26.27
N LEU A 32 -18.26 0.73 26.63
CA LEU A 32 -18.78 0.76 28.00
C LEU A 32 -19.39 -0.59 28.44
N ARG A 33 -19.85 -1.40 27.48
CA ARG A 33 -20.52 -2.69 27.74
C ARG A 33 -19.56 -3.88 27.72
N VAL A 34 -18.43 -3.79 27.02
CA VAL A 34 -17.42 -4.85 26.98
C VAL A 34 -16.70 -4.97 28.31
N SER A 35 -16.10 -6.13 28.57
CA SER A 35 -15.35 -6.40 29.78
C SER A 35 -14.17 -5.46 29.99
N LYS A 36 -13.75 -5.29 31.24
CA LYS A 36 -12.54 -4.53 31.56
C LYS A 36 -11.32 -5.05 30.82
N LYS A 37 -11.18 -6.39 30.72
CA LYS A 37 -10.08 -7.06 30.03
C LYS A 37 -10.03 -6.71 28.54
N GLU A 38 -11.17 -6.65 27.86
CA GLU A 38 -11.24 -6.27 26.43
C GLU A 38 -10.85 -4.80 26.21
N ARG A 39 -11.31 -3.88 27.09
CA ARG A 39 -10.92 -2.46 27.00
C ARG A 39 -9.43 -2.26 27.23
N GLU A 40 -8.87 -2.93 28.23
CA GLU A 40 -7.43 -2.87 28.51
C GLU A 40 -6.62 -3.47 27.38
N GLY A 41 -7.08 -4.59 26.81
CA GLY A 41 -6.49 -5.19 25.62
C GLY A 41 -6.44 -4.22 24.44
N LEU A 42 -7.57 -3.59 24.10
CA LEU A 42 -7.63 -2.60 23.03
C LEU A 42 -6.67 -1.41 23.29
N THR A 43 -6.66 -0.89 24.50
CA THR A 43 -5.78 0.22 24.89
C THR A 43 -4.30 -0.17 24.74
N SER A 44 -3.94 -1.37 25.18
CA SER A 44 -2.59 -1.90 25.06
C SER A 44 -2.15 -2.01 23.59
N VAL A 45 -3.00 -2.60 22.74
CA VAL A 45 -2.66 -2.75 21.30
C VAL A 45 -2.53 -1.40 20.61
N ILE A 46 -3.42 -0.44 20.89
CA ILE A 46 -3.31 0.93 20.37
C ILE A 46 -1.99 1.57 20.83
N SER A 47 -1.63 1.43 22.10
CA SER A 47 -0.37 1.96 22.64
C SER A 47 0.86 1.32 21.99
N ASN A 48 0.77 0.06 21.57
CA ASN A 48 1.84 -0.66 20.91
C ASN A 48 2.08 -0.23 19.46
N LEU A 49 1.18 0.54 18.85
CA LEU A 49 1.39 1.11 17.50
C LEU A 49 2.68 1.95 17.42
N LYS A 50 3.17 2.48 18.55
CA LYS A 50 4.47 3.17 18.62
C LYS A 50 5.67 2.29 18.23
N ASN A 51 5.53 0.96 18.29
CA ASN A 51 6.56 0.00 17.93
C ASN A 51 6.51 -0.42 16.44
N VAL A 52 5.49 0.08 15.71
CA VAL A 52 5.35 -0.16 14.27
C VAL A 52 6.14 0.90 13.52
N ASN A 53 7.06 0.44 12.69
CA ASN A 53 7.90 1.28 11.84
C ASN A 53 7.53 1.14 10.37
N PHE A 54 7.98 2.10 9.56
CA PHE A 54 7.92 2.02 8.11
C PHE A 54 9.28 1.61 7.56
N CYS A 55 9.27 0.67 6.62
CA CYS A 55 10.47 0.26 5.91
C CYS A 55 11.10 1.46 5.19
N SER A 56 12.40 1.67 5.39
CA SER A 56 13.16 2.77 4.78
C SER A 56 13.12 2.73 3.25
N PHE A 57 12.97 1.56 2.65
CA PHE A 57 12.88 1.41 1.19
C PHE A 57 11.43 1.41 0.69
N CYS A 58 10.59 0.46 1.08
CA CYS A 58 9.29 0.22 0.44
C CYS A 58 8.09 0.84 1.14
N PHE A 59 8.28 1.42 2.35
CA PHE A 59 7.24 1.97 3.21
C PHE A 59 6.22 0.95 3.76
N LYS A 60 6.48 -0.36 3.62
CA LYS A 60 5.69 -1.39 4.30
C LYS A 60 5.85 -1.26 5.81
N THR A 61 4.77 -1.43 6.55
CA THR A 61 4.80 -1.49 8.01
C THR A 61 5.44 -2.78 8.51
N PHE A 62 6.16 -2.70 9.63
CA PHE A 62 6.72 -3.85 10.34
C PHE A 62 6.96 -3.51 11.82
N GLU A 63 7.04 -4.52 12.67
CA GLU A 63 7.34 -4.32 14.08
C GLU A 63 8.86 -4.36 14.33
N SER A 64 9.35 -3.51 15.25
CA SER A 64 10.77 -3.45 15.63
C SER A 64 11.31 -4.79 16.14
N SER A 65 10.46 -5.61 16.75
CA SER A 65 10.80 -6.96 17.21
C SER A 65 11.15 -7.95 16.09
N GLU A 66 10.72 -7.67 14.86
CA GLU A 66 11.01 -8.49 13.68
C GLU A 66 12.44 -8.28 13.15
N THR A 67 13.14 -7.24 13.64
CA THR A 67 14.47 -6.87 13.16
C THR A 67 15.49 -6.99 14.25
N LYS A 68 16.43 -7.93 14.11
CA LYS A 68 17.63 -7.99 14.93
C LYS A 68 18.68 -7.05 14.32
N GLY A 69 18.73 -5.79 14.75
CA GLY A 69 19.74 -4.83 14.31
C GLY A 69 19.19 -3.48 13.86
N GLU A 70 20.08 -2.58 13.45
CA GLU A 70 19.81 -1.18 13.07
C GLU A 70 19.13 -1.01 11.69
N GLU A 71 18.79 -2.09 11.00
CA GLU A 71 18.22 -2.03 9.67
C GLU A 71 16.72 -1.71 9.71
N ASN A 72 16.38 -0.51 9.26
CA ASN A 72 14.99 -0.07 9.09
C ASN A 72 14.33 -0.68 7.84
N LEU A 73 14.58 -1.97 7.58
CA LEU A 73 14.03 -2.72 6.45
C LEU A 73 13.03 -3.78 6.91
N CYS A 74 11.90 -3.89 6.21
CA CYS A 74 10.94 -4.95 6.44
C CYS A 74 11.48 -6.32 5.97
N LYS A 75 10.83 -7.41 6.37
CA LYS A 75 11.21 -8.79 6.01
C LYS A 75 11.38 -8.98 4.50
N VAL A 76 10.52 -8.40 3.67
CA VAL A 76 10.62 -8.52 2.21
C VAL A 76 11.86 -7.85 1.66
N CYS A 77 12.18 -6.64 2.09
CA CYS A 77 13.35 -5.90 1.59
C CYS A 77 14.69 -6.47 2.09
N ARG A 78 14.70 -7.13 3.25
CA ARG A 78 15.89 -7.81 3.79
C ARG A 78 16.17 -9.16 3.15
N ASP A 79 15.17 -9.78 2.57
CA ASP A 79 15.31 -11.12 1.99
C ASP A 79 16.28 -11.09 0.81
N ALA A 80 17.44 -11.71 0.99
CA ALA A 80 18.49 -11.78 -0.02
C ALA A 80 18.13 -12.67 -1.23
N SER A 81 17.11 -13.53 -1.09
CA SER A 81 16.63 -14.39 -2.18
C SER A 81 15.77 -13.64 -3.19
N ARG A 82 15.37 -12.41 -2.89
CA ARG A 82 14.53 -11.59 -3.78
C ARG A 82 15.30 -11.10 -5.00
N ASP A 83 14.60 -11.10 -6.13
CA ASP A 83 15.11 -10.51 -7.37
C ASP A 83 15.19 -8.99 -7.25
N ARG A 84 16.40 -8.47 -7.12
CA ARG A 84 16.70 -7.05 -6.96
C ARG A 84 16.73 -6.28 -8.28
N THR A 85 16.34 -6.93 -9.37
CA THR A 85 16.16 -6.28 -10.69
C THR A 85 14.70 -5.87 -10.95
N LEU A 86 13.74 -6.38 -10.15
CA LEU A 86 12.32 -6.15 -10.31
C LEU A 86 11.77 -5.28 -9.17
N LEU A 87 11.05 -4.21 -9.52
CA LEU A 87 10.34 -3.34 -8.58
C LEU A 87 8.86 -3.27 -8.92
N CYS A 88 7.99 -3.68 -8.01
CA CYS A 88 6.54 -3.56 -8.14
C CYS A 88 6.03 -2.35 -7.38
N LEU A 89 5.44 -1.38 -8.08
CA LEU A 89 4.78 -0.23 -7.48
C LEU A 89 3.33 -0.55 -7.20
N VAL A 90 2.91 -0.31 -5.97
CA VAL A 90 1.53 -0.50 -5.51
C VAL A 90 0.98 0.79 -4.91
N GLU A 91 -0.34 0.94 -4.91
CA GLU A 91 -0.99 2.09 -4.29
C GLU A 91 -0.81 2.08 -2.77
N LYS A 92 -1.12 0.96 -2.12
CA LYS A 92 -1.18 0.80 -0.66
C LYS A 92 -0.66 -0.56 -0.21
N GLU A 93 -0.44 -0.70 1.09
CA GLU A 93 0.13 -1.93 1.67
C GLU A 93 -0.75 -3.16 1.46
N THR A 94 -2.07 -3.02 1.46
CA THR A 94 -3.00 -4.13 1.22
C THR A 94 -2.83 -4.76 -0.16
N ASP A 95 -2.47 -3.95 -1.17
CA ASP A 95 -2.21 -4.43 -2.53
C ASP A 95 -0.92 -5.27 -2.57
N LEU A 96 0.15 -4.77 -1.92
CA LEU A 96 1.38 -5.52 -1.72
C LEU A 96 1.09 -6.88 -1.07
N ILE A 97 0.33 -6.89 0.04
CA ILE A 97 -0.01 -8.12 0.75
C ILE A 97 -0.77 -9.10 -0.16
N SER A 98 -1.67 -8.60 -1.00
CA SER A 98 -2.44 -9.42 -1.93
C SER A 98 -1.55 -10.08 -2.99
N ILE A 99 -0.60 -9.33 -3.56
CA ILE A 99 0.37 -9.88 -4.52
C ILE A 99 1.29 -10.89 -3.82
N GLU A 100 1.79 -10.56 -2.63
CA GLU A 100 2.72 -11.40 -1.87
C GLU A 100 2.10 -12.76 -1.48
N LYS A 101 0.79 -12.79 -1.17
CA LYS A 101 0.06 -14.03 -0.90
C LYS A 101 0.08 -15.03 -2.07
N THR A 102 0.25 -14.56 -3.29
CA THR A 102 0.33 -15.45 -4.46
C THR A 102 1.61 -16.27 -4.49
N LYS A 103 2.67 -15.81 -3.80
CA LYS A 103 4.03 -16.39 -3.82
C LYS A 103 4.63 -16.50 -5.23
N LYS A 104 4.12 -15.73 -6.20
CA LYS A 104 4.58 -15.77 -7.61
C LYS A 104 5.53 -14.64 -7.95
N TYR A 105 5.49 -13.53 -7.22
CA TYR A 105 6.32 -12.38 -7.48
C TYR A 105 7.63 -12.45 -6.66
N PRO A 106 8.79 -12.54 -7.32
CA PRO A 106 10.06 -12.68 -6.63
C PRO A 106 10.73 -11.35 -6.28
N GLY A 107 10.25 -10.21 -6.82
CA GLY A 107 10.91 -8.91 -6.71
C GLY A 107 10.62 -8.14 -5.43
N LEU A 108 11.03 -6.88 -5.43
CA LEU A 108 10.81 -5.91 -4.36
C LEU A 108 9.58 -5.04 -4.66
N TYR A 109 9.08 -4.38 -3.63
CA TYR A 109 7.90 -3.51 -3.72
C TYR A 109 8.23 -2.08 -3.35
N PHE A 110 7.34 -1.16 -3.77
CA PHE A 110 7.29 0.21 -3.26
C PHE A 110 5.82 0.66 -3.15
N ILE A 111 5.45 1.21 -2.00
CA ILE A 111 4.10 1.70 -1.72
C ILE A 111 4.05 3.18 -2.02
N LEU A 112 3.32 3.57 -3.06
CA LEU A 112 3.23 4.96 -3.52
C LEU A 112 2.48 5.86 -2.53
N GLY A 113 1.49 5.29 -1.81
CA GLY A 113 0.74 6.00 -0.78
C GLY A 113 -0.60 6.58 -1.26
N GLY A 114 -1.02 6.28 -2.49
CA GLY A 114 -2.31 6.71 -3.04
C GLY A 114 -2.32 6.74 -4.57
N THR A 115 -3.36 7.36 -5.11
CA THR A 115 -3.57 7.60 -6.54
C THR A 115 -3.81 9.07 -6.83
N VAL A 116 -3.68 9.46 -8.09
CA VAL A 116 -3.95 10.83 -8.56
C VAL A 116 -5.40 10.92 -9.01
N SER A 117 -6.25 11.57 -8.22
CA SER A 117 -7.70 11.64 -8.53
C SER A 117 -8.05 12.59 -9.68
N LYS A 118 -7.32 13.69 -9.88
CA LYS A 118 -7.59 14.70 -10.93
C LYS A 118 -6.33 15.38 -11.49
N LEU A 119 -5.16 14.76 -11.40
CA LEU A 119 -3.86 15.38 -11.78
C LEU A 119 -3.61 16.74 -11.12
N LYS A 120 -4.27 17.01 -9.97
CA LYS A 120 -4.02 18.24 -9.21
C LYS A 120 -2.64 18.16 -8.57
N LYS A 121 -1.91 19.28 -8.62
CA LYS A 121 -0.57 19.39 -8.01
C LYS A 121 -0.54 19.01 -6.54
N GLU A 122 -1.63 19.26 -5.81
CA GLU A 122 -1.76 18.95 -4.39
C GLU A 122 -1.86 17.44 -4.12
N ASP A 123 -2.52 16.67 -4.98
CA ASP A 123 -2.64 15.22 -4.86
C ASP A 123 -1.31 14.55 -5.23
N ILE A 124 -0.64 15.08 -6.26
CA ILE A 124 0.68 14.61 -6.68
C ILE A 124 1.72 14.78 -5.56
N LYS A 125 1.67 15.91 -4.83
CA LYS A 125 2.58 16.16 -3.69
C LYS A 125 2.39 15.22 -2.51
N LYS A 126 1.23 14.58 -2.38
CA LYS A 126 0.96 13.58 -1.34
C LYS A 126 1.55 12.21 -1.67
N LEU A 127 1.86 11.97 -2.93
CA LEU A 127 2.46 10.72 -3.38
C LEU A 127 3.97 10.74 -3.16
N ARG A 128 4.53 9.61 -2.83
CA ARG A 128 5.96 9.40 -2.58
C ARG A 128 6.78 9.33 -3.87
N LEU A 129 6.64 10.32 -4.75
CA LEU A 129 7.28 10.32 -6.07
C LEU A 129 8.78 10.67 -6.00
N GLU A 130 9.12 11.67 -5.20
CA GLU A 130 10.52 12.06 -4.99
C GLU A 130 11.28 10.95 -4.30
N GLU A 131 10.66 10.34 -3.28
CA GLU A 131 11.20 9.19 -2.57
C GLU A 131 11.36 7.97 -3.49
N LEU A 132 10.40 7.73 -4.40
CA LEU A 132 10.49 6.65 -5.39
C LEU A 132 11.70 6.84 -6.31
N GLU A 133 11.84 8.04 -6.91
CA GLU A 133 12.97 8.34 -7.79
C GLU A 133 14.31 8.18 -7.06
N GLU A 134 14.41 8.68 -5.83
CA GLU A 134 15.63 8.58 -5.05
C GLU A 134 15.99 7.12 -4.76
N ARG A 135 15.01 6.27 -4.41
CA ARG A 135 15.24 4.85 -4.11
C ARG A 135 15.60 4.03 -5.34
N ILE A 136 15.05 4.39 -6.50
CA ILE A 136 15.44 3.72 -7.76
C ILE A 136 16.87 4.11 -8.16
N LYS A 137 17.26 5.38 -7.99
CA LYS A 137 18.60 5.88 -8.34
C LYS A 137 19.67 5.43 -7.36
N ASN A 138 19.35 5.43 -6.07
CA ASN A 138 20.30 5.22 -4.98
C ASN A 138 19.81 4.17 -3.96
N PRO A 139 19.50 2.92 -4.36
CA PRO A 139 18.93 1.92 -3.45
C PRO A 139 19.84 1.61 -2.25
N LYS A 140 21.15 1.70 -2.41
CA LYS A 140 22.15 1.48 -1.34
C LYS A 140 21.96 2.40 -0.14
N LYS A 141 21.54 3.66 -0.37
CA LYS A 141 21.28 4.65 0.69
C LYS A 141 20.16 4.20 1.63
N PHE A 142 19.30 3.30 1.16
CA PHE A 142 18.14 2.76 1.89
C PHE A 142 18.34 1.30 2.32
N GLY A 143 19.59 0.83 2.41
CA GLY A 143 19.93 -0.51 2.90
C GLY A 143 19.87 -1.63 1.85
N LEU A 144 19.59 -1.31 0.58
CA LEU A 144 19.56 -2.30 -0.49
C LEU A 144 20.90 -2.34 -1.24
N LEU A 145 21.83 -3.14 -0.73
CA LEU A 145 23.09 -3.42 -1.41
C LEU A 145 22.82 -4.26 -2.67
N ASP A 146 23.67 -4.13 -3.69
CA ASP A 146 23.66 -4.91 -4.94
C ASP A 146 22.31 -4.91 -5.69
N THR A 147 21.58 -3.78 -5.60
CA THR A 147 20.28 -3.59 -6.25
C THR A 147 20.44 -2.71 -7.49
N ASN A 148 19.95 -3.22 -8.63
CA ASN A 148 19.88 -2.47 -9.88
C ASN A 148 18.59 -2.83 -10.61
N PHE A 149 17.55 -2.04 -10.40
CA PHE A 149 16.26 -2.27 -11.02
C PHE A 149 16.35 -2.17 -12.55
N LYS A 150 15.89 -3.19 -13.25
CA LYS A 150 15.78 -3.27 -14.71
C LYS A 150 14.34 -3.04 -15.16
N GLU A 151 13.39 -3.51 -14.37
CA GLU A 151 11.97 -3.42 -14.66
C GLU A 151 11.18 -2.87 -13.47
N ILE A 152 10.24 -1.96 -13.78
CA ILE A 152 9.28 -1.37 -12.84
C ILE A 152 7.89 -1.80 -13.28
N ILE A 153 7.20 -2.56 -12.43
CA ILE A 153 5.85 -3.07 -12.68
C ILE A 153 4.86 -2.15 -11.99
N LEU A 154 3.93 -1.58 -12.73
CA LEU A 154 2.85 -0.76 -12.19
C LEU A 154 1.65 -1.65 -11.85
N ALA A 155 1.39 -1.83 -10.54
CA ALA A 155 0.35 -2.70 -10.02
C ALA A 155 -0.72 -1.86 -9.29
N PHE A 156 -1.53 -1.16 -10.06
CA PHE A 156 -2.62 -0.31 -9.57
C PHE A 156 -3.97 -0.90 -9.96
N ASN A 157 -5.02 -0.54 -9.19
CA ASN A 157 -6.36 -0.94 -9.52
C ASN A 157 -6.80 -0.35 -10.86
N PRO A 158 -7.58 -1.07 -11.70
CA PRO A 158 -8.09 -0.60 -12.98
C PRO A 158 -9.29 0.36 -12.79
N THR A 159 -9.09 1.40 -11.98
CA THR A 159 -10.04 2.50 -11.79
C THR A 159 -9.55 3.72 -12.57
N VAL A 160 -10.43 4.69 -12.78
CA VAL A 160 -10.06 5.95 -13.48
C VAL A 160 -8.83 6.61 -12.83
N GLU A 161 -8.79 6.63 -11.50
CA GLU A 161 -7.67 7.18 -10.74
C GLU A 161 -6.41 6.31 -10.87
N GLY A 162 -6.56 5.00 -10.85
CA GLY A 162 -5.44 4.07 -11.03
C GLY A 162 -4.82 4.18 -12.42
N GLU A 163 -5.64 4.23 -13.47
CA GLU A 163 -5.19 4.45 -14.85
C GLU A 163 -4.47 5.80 -15.00
N ALA A 164 -5.09 6.89 -14.51
CA ALA A 164 -4.46 8.20 -14.56
C ALA A 164 -3.10 8.21 -13.84
N THR A 165 -3.02 7.49 -12.70
CA THR A 165 -1.76 7.35 -11.95
C THR A 165 -0.73 6.57 -12.74
N MET A 166 -1.09 5.46 -13.38
CA MET A 166 -0.17 4.68 -14.20
C MET A 166 0.36 5.48 -15.39
N PHE A 167 -0.49 6.19 -16.12
CA PHE A 167 -0.07 7.08 -17.21
C PHE A 167 0.89 8.18 -16.74
N TYR A 168 0.60 8.77 -15.58
CA TYR A 168 1.48 9.77 -14.99
C TYR A 168 2.85 9.18 -14.63
N LEU A 169 2.87 8.01 -13.95
CA LEU A 169 4.09 7.31 -13.56
C LEU A 169 4.93 6.90 -14.76
N GLU A 170 4.34 6.37 -15.82
CA GLU A 170 5.05 6.02 -17.06
C GLU A 170 5.81 7.22 -17.62
N ARG A 171 5.14 8.38 -17.68
CA ARG A 171 5.76 9.61 -18.18
C ARG A 171 6.91 10.08 -17.29
N VAL A 172 6.74 10.04 -15.97
CA VAL A 172 7.74 10.50 -15.00
C VAL A 172 8.93 9.54 -14.95
N LEU A 173 8.67 8.23 -14.92
CA LEU A 173 9.70 7.20 -14.77
C LEU A 173 10.45 6.88 -16.07
N LYS A 174 9.89 7.25 -17.24
CA LYS A 174 10.54 7.06 -18.56
C LYS A 174 11.96 7.62 -18.60
N LYS A 175 12.20 8.76 -17.94
CA LYS A 175 13.53 9.39 -17.83
C LYS A 175 14.57 8.55 -17.09
N LEU A 176 14.16 7.53 -16.32
CA LEU A 176 15.07 6.65 -15.59
C LEU A 176 15.65 5.54 -16.48
N GLY A 177 15.21 5.41 -17.73
CA GLY A 177 15.72 4.41 -18.67
C GLY A 177 15.42 2.96 -18.25
N LYS A 178 14.39 2.73 -17.42
CA LYS A 178 13.98 1.40 -16.98
C LYS A 178 12.80 0.90 -17.81
N LYS A 179 12.70 -0.42 -17.98
CA LYS A 179 11.50 -1.02 -18.55
C LYS A 179 10.33 -0.80 -17.61
N ILE A 180 9.21 -0.29 -18.13
CA ILE A 180 7.99 -0.11 -17.37
C ILE A 180 6.93 -1.03 -17.94
N THR A 181 6.30 -1.81 -17.06
CA THR A 181 5.23 -2.74 -17.43
C THR A 181 4.03 -2.54 -16.50
N ARG A 182 2.88 -3.09 -16.88
CA ARG A 182 1.66 -3.11 -16.07
C ARG A 182 1.28 -4.55 -15.79
N LEU A 183 0.49 -4.77 -14.72
CA LEU A 183 -0.11 -6.09 -14.51
C LEU A 183 -1.04 -6.41 -15.69
N GLY A 184 -0.98 -7.66 -16.13
CA GLY A 184 -1.89 -8.15 -17.15
C GLY A 184 -3.33 -8.12 -16.65
N ARG A 185 -4.27 -7.79 -17.54
CA ARG A 185 -5.70 -7.88 -17.29
C ARG A 185 -6.23 -9.18 -17.87
N GLY A 186 -7.21 -9.77 -17.23
CA GLY A 186 -7.78 -11.02 -17.68
C GLY A 186 -9.11 -11.34 -17.02
N LEU A 187 -9.77 -12.37 -17.52
CA LEU A 187 -11.02 -12.87 -16.98
C LEU A 187 -10.80 -13.46 -15.58
N PRO A 188 -11.66 -13.13 -14.60
CA PRO A 188 -11.57 -13.73 -13.28
C PRO A 188 -11.96 -15.23 -13.35
N ILE A 189 -11.25 -16.06 -12.58
CA ILE A 189 -11.59 -17.49 -12.46
C ILE A 189 -12.96 -17.62 -11.81
N GLY A 190 -13.86 -18.39 -12.46
CA GLY A 190 -15.23 -18.59 -11.99
C GLY A 190 -16.22 -17.52 -12.45
N GLY A 191 -15.77 -16.52 -13.24
CA GLY A 191 -16.67 -15.58 -13.91
C GLY A 191 -17.20 -16.17 -15.22
N GLU A 192 -18.42 -15.80 -15.60
CA GLU A 192 -19.02 -16.14 -16.88
C GLU A 192 -18.62 -15.12 -17.95
N LEU A 193 -18.30 -15.59 -19.14
CA LEU A 193 -17.79 -14.78 -20.24
C LEU A 193 -18.77 -13.68 -20.66
N GLU A 194 -20.07 -13.96 -20.58
CA GLU A 194 -21.14 -13.05 -21.00
C GLU A 194 -21.28 -11.81 -20.11
N TYR A 195 -20.74 -11.85 -18.88
CA TYR A 195 -20.75 -10.72 -17.94
C TYR A 195 -19.46 -9.90 -17.93
N ALA A 196 -18.48 -10.31 -18.73
CA ALA A 196 -17.24 -9.56 -18.83
C ALA A 196 -17.43 -8.33 -19.71
N ASP A 197 -16.88 -7.21 -19.28
CA ASP A 197 -16.86 -5.97 -20.08
C ASP A 197 -15.95 -6.09 -21.32
N GLU A 198 -16.21 -5.23 -22.32
CA GLU A 198 -15.46 -5.25 -23.59
C GLU A 198 -13.94 -5.04 -23.41
N GLU A 199 -13.55 -4.20 -22.44
CA GLU A 199 -12.11 -3.92 -22.19
C GLU A 199 -11.40 -5.15 -21.61
N THR A 200 -12.05 -5.85 -20.67
CA THR A 200 -11.56 -7.11 -20.09
C THR A 200 -11.44 -8.20 -21.16
N LEU A 201 -12.45 -8.35 -22.02
CA LEU A 201 -12.43 -9.32 -23.12
C LEU A 201 -11.33 -9.00 -24.13
N SER A 202 -11.19 -7.74 -24.53
CA SER A 202 -10.13 -7.30 -25.46
C SER A 202 -8.75 -7.60 -24.88
N SER A 203 -8.51 -7.23 -23.63
CA SER A 203 -7.24 -7.48 -22.93
C SER A 203 -6.93 -8.99 -22.80
N ALA A 204 -7.95 -9.81 -22.55
CA ALA A 204 -7.80 -11.26 -22.48
C ALA A 204 -7.46 -11.87 -23.85
N LEU A 205 -8.05 -11.34 -24.94
CA LEU A 205 -7.76 -11.76 -26.32
C LEU A 205 -6.34 -11.36 -26.76
N GLU A 206 -5.88 -10.16 -26.36
CA GLU A 206 -4.52 -9.70 -26.65
C GLU A 206 -3.45 -10.51 -25.91
N SER A 207 -3.76 -10.93 -24.68
CA SER A 207 -2.84 -11.70 -23.82
C SER A 207 -3.02 -13.21 -23.92
N ARG A 208 -3.77 -13.73 -24.92
CA ARG A 208 -3.94 -15.18 -25.14
C ARG A 208 -2.59 -15.87 -25.32
N ARG A 209 -2.46 -17.05 -24.75
CA ARG A 209 -1.27 -17.91 -24.81
C ARG A 209 -1.48 -19.04 -25.79
#